data_405f20e9b73aa019a0f2ba37acb5479f
#
_entry.id   405f20e9b73aa019a0f2ba37acb5479f
#
_cell.length_a   1.000
_cell.length_b   1.000
_cell.length_c   1.000
_cell.angle_alpha   90.00
_cell.angle_beta   90.00
_cell.angle_gamma   90.00
#
_symmetry.space_group_name_H-M   'P 1'
#
loop_
_entity.id
_entity.type
_entity.pdbx_description
1 polymer ?
#
loop_
_entity_poly.entity_id
_entity_poly.type
_entity_poly.pdbx_seq_one_letter_code
_entity_poly.pdbx_strand_id
1 'polypeptide(L)'
;MGPADLVQKISISAESPRGTERNDAGAALAGAETVPPGTWRQKCAAYVLALRPWSFSASLTPVALGSALAYRAEGALNPGLLVGSAVTVLAVHGAGNLVNTYYDFSKGIDHKKSDDRTLVDQILEPQDVVRFGVFLYTVGCICAAGLYTVSTLKLEHLALIYFGGLSSSFLYTGEE
;
A
#
# COMPACT_ATOMS: atom_id res chain seq x y z
N MET A 1 -20.00 -64.29 -1.98
CA MET A 1 -18.83 -63.40 -1.98
C MET A 1 -17.97 -63.81 -0.81
N GLY A 2 -16.91 -64.54 -1.06
CA GLY A 2 -16.08 -65.19 0.00
C GLY A 2 -14.94 -64.27 0.48
N PRO A 3 -14.34 -64.54 1.64
CA PRO A 3 -13.25 -63.70 2.17
C PRO A 3 -12.01 -63.60 1.28
N ALA A 4 -11.85 -64.50 0.32
CA ALA A 4 -10.76 -64.49 -0.67
C ALA A 4 -10.89 -63.32 -1.69
N ASP A 5 -12.10 -62.92 -2.04
CA ASP A 5 -12.37 -61.84 -3.04
C ASP A 5 -12.05 -60.46 -2.46
N LEU A 6 -12.13 -60.32 -1.12
CA LEU A 6 -11.79 -59.05 -0.44
C LEU A 6 -10.29 -58.83 -0.34
N VAL A 7 -9.51 -59.89 -0.18
CA VAL A 7 -8.05 -59.81 -0.07
C VAL A 7 -7.42 -59.42 -1.43
N GLN A 8 -7.98 -59.94 -2.53
CA GLN A 8 -7.48 -59.65 -3.87
C GLN A 8 -7.82 -58.23 -4.31
N LYS A 9 -8.94 -57.66 -3.83
CA LYS A 9 -9.30 -56.27 -4.10
C LYS A 9 -8.45 -55.25 -3.34
N ILE A 10 -7.95 -55.64 -2.18
CA ILE A 10 -7.03 -54.76 -1.36
C ILE A 10 -5.61 -54.80 -1.93
N SER A 11 -5.15 -55.92 -2.49
CA SER A 11 -3.81 -56.03 -3.11
C SER A 11 -3.67 -55.23 -4.40
N ILE A 12 -4.75 -54.99 -5.15
CA ILE A 12 -4.72 -54.22 -6.41
C ILE A 12 -4.71 -52.71 -6.14
N SER A 13 -5.16 -52.29 -4.97
CA SER A 13 -5.15 -50.85 -4.58
C SER A 13 -3.81 -50.35 -4.01
N ALA A 14 -2.82 -51.20 -3.84
CA ALA A 14 -1.52 -50.85 -3.21
C ALA A 14 -0.39 -50.64 -4.24
N GLU A 15 -0.67 -50.73 -5.53
CA GLU A 15 0.32 -50.45 -6.57
C GLU A 15 0.26 -48.97 -6.97
N SER A 16 0.94 -48.15 -6.18
CA SER A 16 1.22 -46.73 -6.44
C SER A 16 2.25 -46.62 -7.54
N PRO A 17 1.99 -45.89 -8.64
CA PRO A 17 3.00 -45.64 -9.66
C PRO A 17 4.03 -44.63 -9.12
N ARG A 18 5.10 -45.13 -8.49
CA ARG A 18 6.33 -44.36 -8.30
C ARG A 18 7.01 -44.19 -9.63
N GLY A 19 6.81 -43.10 -10.32
CA GLY A 19 7.56 -42.87 -11.53
C GLY A 19 7.36 -41.53 -12.26
N THR A 20 6.38 -40.74 -11.95
CA THR A 20 6.07 -39.55 -12.76
C THR A 20 6.10 -38.20 -12.00
N GLU A 21 6.15 -38.19 -10.67
CA GLU A 21 6.14 -36.91 -9.91
C GLU A 21 7.46 -36.12 -9.95
N ARG A 22 8.55 -36.69 -10.44
CA ARG A 22 9.85 -35.98 -10.43
C ARG A 22 10.05 -35.07 -11.65
N ASN A 23 9.29 -35.26 -12.72
CA ASN A 23 9.38 -34.42 -13.93
C ASN A 23 8.40 -33.26 -13.94
N ASP A 24 7.27 -33.36 -13.20
CA ASP A 24 6.27 -32.29 -13.17
C ASP A 24 6.68 -31.12 -12.28
N ALA A 25 7.45 -31.38 -11.21
CA ALA A 25 8.03 -30.31 -10.38
C ALA A 25 9.09 -29.48 -11.12
N GLY A 26 9.86 -30.11 -12.01
CA GLY A 26 10.82 -29.42 -12.87
C GLY A 26 10.16 -28.63 -14.00
N ALA A 27 9.05 -29.11 -14.53
CA ALA A 27 8.27 -28.41 -15.54
C ALA A 27 7.48 -27.23 -14.96
N ALA A 28 6.99 -27.37 -13.72
CA ALA A 28 6.31 -26.27 -13.02
C ALA A 28 7.23 -25.09 -12.67
N LEU A 29 8.53 -25.37 -12.43
CA LEU A 29 9.55 -24.34 -12.20
C LEU A 29 10.09 -23.71 -13.49
N ALA A 30 9.99 -24.41 -14.62
CA ALA A 30 10.42 -23.90 -15.93
C ALA A 30 9.36 -23.02 -16.61
N GLY A 31 8.13 -23.03 -16.11
CA GLY A 31 6.99 -22.26 -16.64
C GLY A 31 6.65 -21.00 -15.85
N ALA A 32 7.54 -20.48 -14.99
CA ALA A 32 7.43 -19.13 -14.48
C ALA A 32 7.69 -18.18 -15.67
N GLU A 33 6.66 -17.95 -16.49
CA GLU A 33 6.65 -16.86 -17.47
C GLU A 33 6.99 -15.59 -16.69
N THR A 34 8.19 -15.07 -16.89
CA THR A 34 8.59 -13.76 -16.43
C THR A 34 7.67 -12.78 -17.15
N VAL A 35 6.64 -12.31 -16.45
CA VAL A 35 5.76 -11.25 -16.96
C VAL A 35 6.69 -10.12 -17.42
N PRO A 36 6.64 -9.70 -18.70
CA PRO A 36 7.52 -8.66 -19.17
C PRO A 36 7.32 -7.42 -18.31
N PRO A 37 8.41 -6.73 -17.90
CA PRO A 37 8.30 -5.55 -17.03
C PRO A 37 7.33 -4.57 -17.69
N GLY A 38 6.28 -4.20 -16.96
CA GLY A 38 5.23 -3.31 -17.45
C GLY A 38 5.83 -2.04 -18.05
N THR A 39 5.22 -1.53 -19.11
CA THR A 39 5.63 -0.25 -19.72
C THR A 39 5.64 0.86 -18.65
N TRP A 40 6.45 1.91 -18.83
CA TRP A 40 6.50 3.03 -17.88
C TRP A 40 5.10 3.62 -17.59
N ARG A 41 4.19 3.61 -18.60
CA ARG A 41 2.79 4.03 -18.45
C ARG A 41 2.01 3.14 -17.47
N GLN A 42 2.20 1.83 -17.55
CA GLN A 42 1.58 0.87 -16.63
C GLN A 42 2.11 1.07 -15.21
N LYS A 43 3.41 1.28 -15.05
CA LYS A 43 4.01 1.59 -13.74
C LYS A 43 3.47 2.89 -13.15
N CYS A 44 3.37 3.97 -13.95
CA CYS A 44 2.77 5.23 -13.48
C CYS A 44 1.30 5.05 -13.07
N ALA A 45 0.51 4.32 -13.87
CA ALA A 45 -0.88 4.02 -13.53
C ALA A 45 -0.99 3.20 -12.24
N ALA A 46 -0.10 2.23 -12.05
CA ALA A 46 -0.03 1.43 -10.84
C ALA A 46 0.32 2.27 -9.59
N TYR A 47 1.28 3.20 -9.70
CA TYR A 47 1.58 4.14 -8.61
C TYR A 47 0.37 5.03 -8.25
N VAL A 48 -0.34 5.54 -9.27
CA VAL A 48 -1.55 6.35 -9.05
C VAL A 48 -2.63 5.50 -8.36
N LEU A 49 -2.80 4.25 -8.77
CA LEU A 49 -3.76 3.34 -8.17
C LEU A 49 -3.41 3.03 -6.70
N ALA A 50 -2.15 2.74 -6.41
CA ALA A 50 -1.65 2.47 -5.07
C ALA A 50 -1.76 3.69 -4.13
N LEU A 51 -1.69 4.91 -4.66
CA LEU A 51 -1.94 6.14 -3.91
C LEU A 51 -3.40 6.31 -3.49
N ARG A 52 -4.34 5.61 -4.13
CA ARG A 52 -5.79 5.68 -3.86
C ARG A 52 -6.31 7.13 -3.86
N PRO A 53 -6.20 7.88 -4.97
CA PRO A 53 -6.49 9.32 -4.99
C PRO A 53 -7.93 9.67 -4.62
N TRP A 54 -8.88 8.73 -4.75
CA TRP A 54 -10.26 8.92 -4.29
C TRP A 54 -10.36 9.09 -2.77
N SER A 55 -9.40 8.57 -2.00
CA SER A 55 -9.37 8.72 -0.54
C SER A 55 -8.86 10.09 -0.09
N PHE A 56 -8.21 10.85 -0.96
CA PHE A 56 -7.61 12.15 -0.62
C PHE A 56 -8.63 13.20 -0.20
N SER A 57 -9.89 13.05 -0.60
CA SER A 57 -10.98 13.90 -0.11
C SER A 57 -11.09 13.88 1.42
N ALA A 58 -10.82 12.74 2.06
CA ALA A 58 -10.84 12.63 3.52
C ALA A 58 -9.81 13.54 4.20
N SER A 59 -8.65 13.76 3.59
CA SER A 59 -7.60 14.65 4.11
C SER A 59 -7.76 16.09 3.68
N LEU A 60 -8.23 16.34 2.46
CA LEU A 60 -8.40 17.71 1.96
C LEU A 60 -9.60 18.43 2.58
N THR A 61 -10.65 17.71 2.94
CA THR A 61 -11.82 18.29 3.59
C THR A 61 -11.50 19.04 4.90
N PRO A 62 -10.77 18.45 5.87
CA PRO A 62 -10.39 19.18 7.09
C PRO A 62 -9.43 20.35 6.82
N VAL A 63 -8.56 20.25 5.82
CA VAL A 63 -7.69 21.37 5.41
C VAL A 63 -8.53 22.53 4.87
N ALA A 64 -9.48 22.23 3.98
CA ALA A 64 -10.38 23.24 3.43
C ALA A 64 -11.26 23.88 4.53
N LEU A 65 -11.82 23.07 5.43
CA LEU A 65 -12.63 23.55 6.54
C LEU A 65 -11.80 24.43 7.50
N GLY A 66 -10.62 23.97 7.91
CA GLY A 66 -9.73 24.73 8.78
C GLY A 66 -9.32 26.07 8.15
N SER A 67 -9.01 26.06 6.84
CA SER A 67 -8.67 27.28 6.10
C SER A 67 -9.86 28.25 6.00
N ALA A 68 -11.08 27.75 5.79
CA ALA A 68 -12.29 28.57 5.76
C ALA A 68 -12.60 29.19 7.14
N LEU A 69 -12.40 28.44 8.22
CA LEU A 69 -12.55 28.93 9.58
C LEU A 69 -11.50 29.99 9.93
N ALA A 70 -10.24 29.79 9.54
CA ALA A 70 -9.17 30.77 9.72
C ALA A 70 -9.47 32.06 8.94
N TYR A 71 -9.91 31.95 7.69
CA TYR A 71 -10.34 33.10 6.90
C TYR A 71 -11.50 33.87 7.55
N ARG A 72 -12.47 33.15 8.10
CA ARG A 72 -13.60 33.77 8.80
C ARG A 72 -13.17 34.50 10.08
N ALA A 73 -12.18 33.96 10.79
CA ALA A 73 -11.70 34.53 12.05
C ALA A 73 -10.77 35.73 11.86
N GLU A 74 -9.88 35.66 10.86
CA GLU A 74 -8.81 36.62 10.65
C GLU A 74 -9.06 37.58 9.48
N GLY A 75 -10.07 37.32 8.64
CA GLY A 75 -10.38 38.10 7.45
C GLY A 75 -9.35 37.93 6.30
N ALA A 76 -8.33 37.10 6.49
CA ALA A 76 -7.28 36.86 5.53
C ALA A 76 -6.91 35.38 5.44
N LEU A 77 -6.50 34.93 4.25
CA LEU A 77 -6.00 33.59 4.03
C LEU A 77 -4.51 33.67 3.67
N ASN A 78 -3.69 32.87 4.33
CA ASN A 78 -2.31 32.73 3.96
C ASN A 78 -2.15 31.59 2.93
N PRO A 79 -1.83 31.92 1.64
CA PRO A 79 -1.73 30.88 0.60
C PRO A 79 -0.62 29.86 0.87
N GLY A 80 0.47 30.29 1.52
CA GLY A 80 1.58 29.41 1.88
C GLY A 80 1.16 28.35 2.89
N LEU A 81 0.40 28.73 3.91
CA LEU A 81 -0.15 27.79 4.90
C LEU A 81 -1.16 26.83 4.24
N LEU A 82 -2.04 27.35 3.39
CA LEU A 82 -3.03 26.52 2.69
C LEU A 82 -2.36 25.47 1.81
N VAL A 83 -1.50 25.92 0.90
CA VAL A 83 -0.83 25.01 -0.05
C VAL A 83 0.12 24.07 0.68
N GLY A 84 0.93 24.58 1.61
CA GLY A 84 1.84 23.76 2.40
C GLY A 84 1.13 22.69 3.20
N SER A 85 0.01 23.02 3.85
CA SER A 85 -0.81 22.04 4.59
C SER A 85 -1.42 21.00 3.64
N ALA A 86 -1.97 21.43 2.50
CA ALA A 86 -2.55 20.51 1.52
C ALA A 86 -1.49 19.52 0.99
N VAL A 87 -0.30 20.01 0.59
CA VAL A 87 0.79 19.15 0.10
C VAL A 87 1.27 18.21 1.20
N THR A 88 1.43 18.70 2.44
CA THR A 88 1.87 17.86 3.57
C THR A 88 0.90 16.72 3.82
N VAL A 89 -0.41 17.00 3.93
CA VAL A 89 -1.40 15.94 4.21
C VAL A 89 -1.55 14.97 3.06
N LEU A 90 -1.47 15.44 1.80
CA LEU A 90 -1.50 14.55 0.64
C LEU A 90 -0.29 13.63 0.56
N ALA A 91 0.91 14.16 0.86
CA ALA A 91 2.13 13.36 0.88
C ALA A 91 2.06 12.28 1.97
N VAL A 92 1.66 12.63 3.19
CA VAL A 92 1.54 11.69 4.31
C VAL A 92 0.43 10.67 4.05
N HIS A 93 -0.73 11.10 3.56
CA HIS A 93 -1.85 10.21 3.23
C HIS A 93 -1.46 9.21 2.12
N GLY A 94 -0.86 9.72 1.04
CA GLY A 94 -0.39 8.86 -0.04
C GLY A 94 0.67 7.85 0.42
N ALA A 95 1.60 8.27 1.29
CA ALA A 95 2.57 7.38 1.90
C ALA A 95 1.88 6.31 2.77
N GLY A 96 0.87 6.68 3.57
CA GLY A 96 0.06 5.74 4.35
C GLY A 96 -0.64 4.70 3.47
N ASN A 97 -1.22 5.12 2.34
CA ASN A 97 -1.84 4.20 1.39
C ASN A 97 -0.82 3.21 0.80
N LEU A 98 0.41 3.67 0.47
CA LEU A 98 1.47 2.78 -0.01
C LEU A 98 1.93 1.78 1.06
N VAL A 99 2.02 2.22 2.32
CA VAL A 99 2.33 1.34 3.45
C VAL A 99 1.24 0.28 3.59
N ASN A 100 -0.03 0.67 3.52
CA ASN A 100 -1.16 -0.27 3.57
C ASN A 100 -1.08 -1.29 2.43
N THR A 101 -0.91 -0.84 1.17
CA THR A 101 -0.73 -1.71 0.01
C THR A 101 0.40 -2.72 0.21
N TYR A 102 1.54 -2.30 0.79
CA TYR A 102 2.65 -3.19 1.08
C TYR A 102 2.30 -4.23 2.15
N TYR A 103 1.63 -3.83 3.24
CA TYR A 103 1.24 -4.74 4.32
C TYR A 103 0.18 -5.72 3.86
N ASP A 104 -0.85 -5.29 3.13
CA ASP A 104 -1.90 -6.14 2.58
C ASP A 104 -1.31 -7.22 1.68
N PHE A 105 -0.36 -6.84 0.82
CA PHE A 105 0.38 -7.79 0.00
C PHE A 105 1.24 -8.76 0.84
N SER A 106 1.99 -8.25 1.83
CA SER A 106 2.91 -9.07 2.64
C SER A 106 2.20 -10.07 3.53
N LYS A 107 0.99 -9.72 4.01
CA LYS A 107 0.12 -10.61 4.79
C LYS A 107 -0.73 -11.53 3.91
N GLY A 108 -0.68 -11.41 2.59
CA GLY A 108 -1.48 -12.20 1.65
C GLY A 108 -2.96 -11.88 1.69
N ILE A 109 -3.35 -10.69 2.16
CA ILE A 109 -4.74 -10.21 2.21
C ILE A 109 -5.20 -9.86 0.81
N ASP A 110 -4.31 -9.27 0.00
CA ASP A 110 -4.58 -8.92 -1.39
C ASP A 110 -4.65 -10.19 -2.26
N HIS A 111 -5.80 -10.37 -2.89
CA HIS A 111 -6.08 -11.46 -3.80
C HIS A 111 -6.37 -10.91 -5.20
N LYS A 112 -6.43 -11.81 -6.21
CA LYS A 112 -6.81 -11.46 -7.60
C LYS A 112 -8.17 -10.75 -7.73
N LYS A 113 -8.96 -10.67 -6.64
CA LYS A 113 -10.27 -9.98 -6.57
C LYS A 113 -10.22 -8.67 -5.79
N SER A 114 -9.06 -8.28 -5.21
CA SER A 114 -8.95 -7.00 -4.51
C SER A 114 -8.89 -5.82 -5.50
N ASP A 115 -9.31 -4.64 -5.06
CA ASP A 115 -9.31 -3.42 -5.88
C ASP A 115 -7.87 -2.95 -6.17
N ASP A 116 -6.94 -3.22 -5.24
CA ASP A 116 -5.52 -2.89 -5.40
C ASP A 116 -4.73 -4.14 -5.78
N ARG A 117 -4.45 -4.30 -7.07
CA ARG A 117 -3.75 -5.44 -7.65
C ARG A 117 -2.34 -5.13 -8.10
N THR A 118 -1.84 -3.95 -7.78
CA THR A 118 -0.56 -3.45 -8.31
C THR A 118 0.63 -4.34 -7.96
N LEU A 119 0.66 -4.89 -6.75
CA LEU A 119 1.68 -5.85 -6.32
C LEU A 119 1.32 -7.29 -6.69
N VAL A 120 0.03 -7.67 -6.63
CA VAL A 120 -0.44 -9.02 -6.99
C VAL A 120 -0.21 -9.32 -8.46
N ASP A 121 -0.42 -8.34 -9.34
CA ASP A 121 -0.17 -8.47 -10.78
C ASP A 121 1.32 -8.22 -11.16
N GLN A 122 2.20 -8.05 -10.17
CA GLN A 122 3.64 -7.83 -10.36
C GLN A 122 3.99 -6.62 -11.25
N ILE A 123 3.11 -5.62 -11.34
CA ILE A 123 3.36 -4.39 -12.10
C ILE A 123 4.40 -3.52 -11.39
N LEU A 124 4.34 -3.48 -10.05
CA LEU A 124 5.31 -2.84 -9.18
C LEU A 124 5.99 -3.89 -8.30
N GLU A 125 7.27 -3.70 -8.05
CA GLU A 125 7.97 -4.48 -7.04
C GLU A 125 7.66 -3.94 -5.64
N PRO A 126 7.56 -4.79 -4.59
CA PRO A 126 7.35 -4.34 -3.22
C PRO A 126 8.37 -3.27 -2.78
N GLN A 127 9.62 -3.39 -3.25
CA GLN A 127 10.67 -2.41 -2.96
C GLN A 127 10.40 -1.04 -3.60
N ASP A 128 9.79 -1.00 -4.77
CA ASP A 128 9.44 0.26 -5.44
C ASP A 128 8.34 1.00 -4.67
N VAL A 129 7.35 0.25 -4.15
CA VAL A 129 6.29 0.80 -3.29
C VAL A 129 6.87 1.39 -2.01
N VAL A 130 7.79 0.66 -1.34
CA VAL A 130 8.48 1.15 -0.13
C VAL A 130 9.31 2.40 -0.43
N ARG A 131 10.10 2.40 -1.51
CA ARG A 131 10.92 3.57 -1.90
C ARG A 131 10.05 4.80 -2.16
N PHE A 132 8.93 4.62 -2.84
CA PHE A 132 8.01 5.72 -3.12
C PHE A 132 7.31 6.20 -1.84
N GLY A 133 6.93 5.31 -0.93
CA GLY A 133 6.40 5.67 0.39
C GLY A 133 7.40 6.50 1.22
N VAL A 134 8.67 6.07 1.28
CA VAL A 134 9.74 6.81 1.95
C VAL A 134 9.95 8.18 1.32
N PHE A 135 9.93 8.26 -0.02
CA PHE A 135 10.02 9.54 -0.72
C PHE A 135 8.87 10.48 -0.34
N LEU A 136 7.63 10.01 -0.31
CA LEU A 136 6.48 10.83 0.08
C LEU A 136 6.55 11.27 1.55
N TYR A 137 6.96 10.40 2.47
CA TYR A 137 7.20 10.81 3.87
C TYR A 137 8.28 11.87 3.98
N THR A 138 9.37 11.75 3.20
CA THR A 138 10.43 12.76 3.17
C THR A 138 9.90 14.10 2.67
N VAL A 139 9.10 14.09 1.59
CA VAL A 139 8.42 15.30 1.08
C VAL A 139 7.51 15.90 2.16
N GLY A 140 6.71 15.07 2.84
CA GLY A 140 5.87 15.50 3.95
C GLY A 140 6.66 16.16 5.08
N CYS A 141 7.81 15.58 5.48
CA CYS A 141 8.70 16.16 6.49
C CYS A 141 9.26 17.52 6.06
N ILE A 142 9.72 17.65 4.81
CA ILE A 142 10.25 18.90 4.26
C ILE A 142 9.15 19.97 4.23
N CYS A 143 7.94 19.62 3.78
CA CYS A 143 6.81 20.55 3.76
C CYS A 143 6.38 20.95 5.17
N ALA A 144 6.35 20.02 6.14
CA ALA A 144 6.07 20.32 7.54
C ALA A 144 7.11 21.25 8.16
N ALA A 145 8.40 21.05 7.86
CA ALA A 145 9.46 21.97 8.26
C ALA A 145 9.30 23.36 7.62
N GLY A 146 8.91 23.41 6.34
CA GLY A 146 8.57 24.66 5.66
C GLY A 146 7.37 25.38 6.28
N LEU A 147 6.33 24.65 6.68
CA LEU A 147 5.18 25.21 7.40
C LEU A 147 5.57 25.87 8.73
N TYR A 148 6.57 25.33 9.41
CA TYR A 148 7.09 25.95 10.64
C TYR A 148 7.60 27.39 10.41
N THR A 149 8.22 27.68 9.26
CA THR A 149 8.74 29.01 8.94
C THR A 149 7.65 30.03 8.61
N VAL A 150 6.47 29.57 8.17
CA VAL A 150 5.34 30.42 7.75
C VAL A 150 4.24 30.47 8.82
N SER A 151 4.20 29.47 9.70
CA SER A 151 3.21 29.31 10.76
C SER A 151 3.65 30.06 12.02
N THR A 152 2.67 30.53 12.78
CA THR A 152 2.86 31.08 14.14
C THR A 152 2.85 29.98 15.22
N LEU A 153 2.65 28.71 14.83
CA LEU A 153 2.67 27.57 15.76
C LEU A 153 4.08 27.33 16.30
N LYS A 154 4.14 26.98 17.58
CA LYS A 154 5.40 26.53 18.18
C LYS A 154 5.80 25.19 17.58
N LEU A 155 7.11 24.96 17.43
CA LEU A 155 7.65 23.72 16.88
C LEU A 155 7.11 22.47 17.59
N GLU A 156 6.97 22.55 18.91
CA GLU A 156 6.43 21.45 19.72
C GLU A 156 5.03 21.02 19.30
N HIS A 157 4.14 21.97 19.03
CA HIS A 157 2.77 21.69 18.61
C HIS A 157 2.73 21.15 17.18
N LEU A 158 3.53 21.74 16.27
CA LEU A 158 3.60 21.26 14.89
C LEU A 158 4.16 19.83 14.82
N ALA A 159 5.24 19.56 15.58
CA ALA A 159 5.82 18.23 15.67
C ALA A 159 4.85 17.21 16.28
N LEU A 160 4.14 17.58 17.35
CA LEU A 160 3.14 16.71 17.98
C LEU A 160 2.02 16.33 17.00
N ILE A 161 1.48 17.31 16.27
CA ILE A 161 0.41 17.08 15.29
C ILE A 161 0.93 16.19 14.14
N TYR A 162 2.11 16.50 13.60
CA TYR A 162 2.67 15.76 12.48
C TYR A 162 3.03 14.33 12.86
N PHE A 163 3.83 14.13 13.91
CA PHE A 163 4.26 12.81 14.34
C PHE A 163 3.16 12.00 15.00
N GLY A 164 2.20 12.65 15.66
CA GLY A 164 0.99 12.01 16.19
C GLY A 164 0.12 11.45 15.08
N GLY A 165 -0.10 12.20 14.01
CA GLY A 165 -0.82 11.74 12.83
C GLY A 165 -0.10 10.60 12.10
N LEU A 166 1.22 10.72 11.96
CA LEU A 166 2.06 9.70 11.33
C LEU A 166 2.04 8.38 12.13
N SER A 167 2.20 8.46 13.46
CA SER A 167 2.14 7.29 14.36
C SER A 167 0.77 6.62 14.31
N SER A 168 -0.31 7.40 14.29
CA SER A 168 -1.68 6.89 14.16
C SER A 168 -1.88 6.11 12.85
N SER A 169 -1.30 6.59 11.74
CA SER A 169 -1.36 5.90 10.46
C SER A 169 -0.68 4.53 10.52
N PHE A 170 0.50 4.43 11.14
CA PHE A 170 1.21 3.15 11.29
C PHE A 170 0.49 2.18 12.23
N LEU A 171 -0.07 2.66 13.34
CA LEU A 171 -0.82 1.83 14.28
C LEU A 171 -2.07 1.24 13.61
N TYR A 172 -2.80 2.05 12.86
CA TYR A 172 -3.98 1.58 12.12
C TYR A 172 -3.64 0.45 11.14
N THR A 173 -2.53 0.56 10.41
CA THR A 173 -2.11 -0.45 9.44
C THR A 173 -1.55 -1.73 10.09
N GLY A 174 -1.05 -1.63 11.33
CA GLY A 174 -0.41 -2.75 12.04
C GLY A 174 -1.38 -3.70 12.74
N GLU A 175 -2.63 -3.30 12.97
CA GLU A 175 -3.61 -4.07 13.75
C GLU A 175 -4.51 -4.99 12.88
N GLU A 176 -4.48 -4.86 11.55
CA GLU A 176 -5.18 -5.77 10.63
C GLU A 176 -4.26 -6.91 10.17
#